data_f7f6fdf0c6ffc2590dd1cd4d23c49438
#
_entry.id   f7f6fdf0c6ffc2590dd1cd4d23c49438
#
_cell.length_a   1.000
_cell.length_b   1.000
_cell.length_c   1.000
_cell.angle_alpha   90.00
_cell.angle_beta   90.00
_cell.angle_gamma   90.00
#
_symmetry.space_group_name_H-M   'P 1'
#
loop_
_entity.id
_entity.type
_entity.pdbx_description
1 polymer ?
#
loop_
_entity_poly.entity_id
_entity_poly.type
_entity_poly.pdbx_seq_one_letter_code
_entity_poly.pdbx_strand_id
1 'polypeptide(L)'
;MKQISNKQNKEKKKLKIIYNELASERGHYCSGCGRSDVPLSHSHIIPRSRRKDLVTDKRNITYHCLSIERKGCHDMWETKDRVKLLDYHKNMEYILEVDTEYYF
;
A
#
# COMPACT_ATOMS: atom_id res chain seq x y z
N MET A 1 -4.91 20.21 24.99
CA MET A 1 -5.31 19.15 24.04
C MET A 1 -4.74 19.43 22.67
N LYS A 2 -4.05 18.46 22.11
CA LYS A 2 -3.51 18.64 20.76
C LYS A 2 -4.64 18.50 19.73
N GLN A 3 -4.74 19.48 18.88
CA GLN A 3 -5.65 19.40 17.76
C GLN A 3 -4.92 18.80 16.56
N ILE A 4 -5.58 17.87 15.88
CA ILE A 4 -5.08 17.35 14.62
C ILE A 4 -5.22 18.46 13.58
N SER A 5 -4.18 18.70 12.79
CA SER A 5 -4.23 19.73 11.77
C SER A 5 -5.34 19.43 10.74
N ASN A 6 -5.91 20.46 10.16
CA ASN A 6 -6.94 20.30 9.11
C ASN A 6 -6.41 19.48 7.94
N LYS A 7 -5.13 19.62 7.61
CA LYS A 7 -4.50 18.86 6.55
C LYS A 7 -4.51 17.36 6.84
N GLN A 8 -4.16 16.97 8.07
CA GLN A 8 -4.18 15.56 8.48
C GLN A 8 -5.58 14.98 8.51
N ASN A 9 -6.57 15.75 8.95
CA ASN A 9 -7.96 15.33 8.95
C ASN A 9 -8.48 15.09 7.53
N LYS A 10 -8.15 15.96 6.60
CA LYS A 10 -8.53 15.82 5.20
C LYS A 10 -7.91 14.58 4.59
N GLU A 11 -6.64 14.30 4.89
CA GLU A 11 -5.94 13.12 4.40
C GLU A 11 -6.60 11.84 4.92
N LYS A 12 -6.89 11.77 6.22
CA LYS A 12 -7.56 10.60 6.81
C LYS A 12 -8.92 10.34 6.19
N LYS A 13 -9.69 11.38 5.94
CA LYS A 13 -11.00 11.24 5.30
C LYS A 13 -10.88 10.71 3.87
N LYS A 14 -9.93 11.23 3.11
CA LYS A 14 -9.66 10.75 1.76
C LYS A 14 -9.24 9.28 1.76
N LEU A 15 -8.36 8.89 2.67
CA LEU A 15 -7.90 7.51 2.78
C LEU A 15 -9.05 6.57 3.11
N LYS A 16 -9.94 6.96 4.01
CA LYS A 16 -11.11 6.13 4.35
C LYS A 16 -11.98 5.87 3.13
N ILE A 17 -12.22 6.88 2.33
CA ILE A 17 -13.00 6.76 1.09
C ILE A 17 -12.28 5.83 0.12
N ILE A 18 -10.98 6.01 -0.07
CA ILE A 18 -10.17 5.19 -0.97
C ILE A 18 -10.17 3.74 -0.52
N TYR A 19 -10.01 3.48 0.77
CA TYR A 19 -10.00 2.11 1.31
C TYR A 19 -11.34 1.41 1.07
N ASN A 20 -12.45 2.12 1.23
CA ASN A 20 -13.78 1.58 0.94
C ASN A 20 -13.95 1.28 -0.55
N GLU A 21 -13.47 2.15 -1.40
CA GLU A 21 -13.49 1.93 -2.85
C GLU A 21 -12.66 0.72 -3.26
N LEU A 22 -11.47 0.58 -2.69
CA LEU A 22 -10.58 -0.55 -2.98
C LEU A 22 -11.21 -1.88 -2.56
N ALA A 23 -11.82 -1.93 -1.38
CA ALA A 23 -12.51 -3.13 -0.91
C ALA A 23 -13.63 -3.53 -1.87
N SER A 24 -14.36 -2.56 -2.39
CA SER A 24 -15.45 -2.77 -3.33
C SER A 24 -14.97 -3.21 -4.72
N GLU A 25 -13.88 -2.62 -5.20
CA GLU A 25 -13.37 -2.85 -6.55
C GLU A 25 -12.48 -4.08 -6.68
N ARG A 26 -11.64 -4.34 -5.68
CA ARG A 26 -10.59 -5.35 -5.76
C ARG A 26 -10.85 -6.60 -4.92
N GLY A 27 -11.86 -6.54 -4.04
CA GLY A 27 -12.06 -7.59 -3.04
C GLY A 27 -11.04 -7.46 -1.90
N HIS A 28 -11.20 -8.28 -0.88
CA HIS A 28 -10.41 -8.20 0.35
C HIS A 28 -9.45 -9.39 0.44
N TYR A 29 -8.34 -9.31 -0.26
CA TYR A 29 -7.31 -10.35 -0.26
C TYR A 29 -5.92 -9.73 -0.46
N CYS A 30 -4.89 -10.45 -0.05
CA CYS A 30 -3.51 -10.01 -0.22
C CYS A 30 -3.09 -10.07 -1.70
N SER A 31 -2.67 -8.93 -2.25
CA SER A 31 -2.20 -8.87 -3.63
C SER A 31 -0.86 -9.57 -3.83
N GLY A 32 -0.09 -9.75 -2.75
CA GLY A 32 1.22 -10.38 -2.82
C GLY A 32 1.19 -11.90 -2.84
N CYS A 33 0.25 -12.53 -2.13
CA CYS A 33 0.17 -14.00 -2.07
C CYS A 33 -1.22 -14.57 -2.35
N GLY A 34 -2.24 -13.73 -2.48
CA GLY A 34 -3.60 -14.15 -2.81
C GLY A 34 -4.44 -14.61 -1.64
N ARG A 35 -3.92 -14.63 -0.43
CA ARG A 35 -4.65 -15.12 0.74
C ARG A 35 -5.66 -14.09 1.24
N SER A 36 -6.81 -14.60 1.70
CA SER A 36 -7.86 -13.76 2.31
C SER A 36 -8.13 -14.13 3.77
N ASP A 37 -7.50 -15.20 4.26
CA ASP A 37 -7.68 -15.74 5.60
C ASP A 37 -6.67 -15.22 6.63
N VAL A 38 -5.95 -14.16 6.30
CA VAL A 38 -4.90 -13.55 7.13
C VAL A 38 -5.19 -12.07 7.30
N PRO A 39 -4.65 -11.44 8.36
CA PRO A 39 -4.78 -10.00 8.52
C PRO A 39 -4.14 -9.26 7.34
N LEU A 40 -4.83 -8.24 6.85
CA LEU A 40 -4.37 -7.44 5.71
C LEU A 40 -4.09 -6.01 6.15
N SER A 41 -3.10 -5.39 5.52
CA SER A 41 -2.80 -3.97 5.70
C SER A 41 -2.95 -3.23 4.37
N HIS A 42 -3.16 -1.94 4.46
CA HIS A 42 -3.12 -1.06 3.30
C HIS A 42 -1.66 -0.62 3.12
N SER A 43 -0.97 -1.29 2.20
CA SER A 43 0.43 -0.96 1.90
C SER A 43 0.53 0.15 0.88
N HIS A 44 1.44 1.08 1.09
CA HIS A 44 1.79 2.06 0.09
C HIS A 44 2.95 1.51 -0.74
N ILE A 45 2.79 1.49 -2.06
CA ILE A 45 3.82 0.99 -2.98
C ILE A 45 5.06 1.87 -2.88
N ILE A 46 4.87 3.20 -2.93
CA ILE A 46 5.91 4.17 -2.61
C ILE A 46 5.57 4.76 -1.25
N PRO A 47 6.48 4.65 -0.26
CA PRO A 47 6.16 5.06 1.11
C PRO A 47 5.98 6.57 1.25
N ARG A 48 5.24 6.96 2.28
CA ARG A 48 5.01 8.37 2.63
C ARG A 48 6.33 9.14 2.77
N SER A 49 7.33 8.50 3.36
CA SER A 49 8.64 9.14 3.58
C SER A 49 9.31 9.55 2.27
N ARG A 50 8.98 8.86 1.17
CA ARG A 50 9.50 9.18 -0.15
C ARG A 50 8.63 10.18 -0.91
N ARG A 51 7.31 9.93 -0.94
CA ARG A 51 6.37 10.73 -1.73
C ARG A 51 5.08 10.96 -0.94
N LYS A 52 4.99 12.07 -0.24
CA LYS A 52 3.78 12.44 0.50
C LYS A 52 2.59 12.72 -0.41
N ASP A 53 2.86 13.19 -1.61
CA ASP A 53 1.83 13.51 -2.59
C ASP A 53 1.11 12.27 -3.13
N LEU A 54 1.70 11.09 -2.98
CA LEU A 54 1.11 9.84 -3.46
C LEU A 54 0.39 9.04 -2.37
N VAL A 55 0.37 9.53 -1.14
CA VAL A 55 -0.29 8.82 -0.03
C VAL A 55 -1.78 8.59 -0.30
N THR A 56 -2.43 9.52 -0.96
CA THR A 56 -3.85 9.42 -1.31
C THR A 56 -4.09 9.05 -2.77
N ASP A 57 -3.07 8.58 -3.47
CA ASP A 57 -3.23 8.03 -4.80
C ASP A 57 -3.67 6.58 -4.69
N LYS A 58 -4.87 6.27 -5.15
CA LYS A 58 -5.45 4.94 -5.11
C LYS A 58 -4.56 3.88 -5.75
N ARG A 59 -3.83 4.25 -6.80
CA ARG A 59 -2.89 3.36 -7.48
C ARG A 59 -1.66 3.02 -6.64
N ASN A 60 -1.36 3.85 -5.63
CA ASN A 60 -0.22 3.65 -4.73
C ASN A 60 -0.57 2.78 -3.53
N ILE A 61 -1.81 2.30 -3.43
CA ILE A 61 -2.29 1.55 -2.27
C ILE A 61 -2.68 0.14 -2.71
N THR A 62 -2.22 -0.86 -1.97
CA THR A 62 -2.56 -2.24 -2.22
C THR A 62 -2.72 -2.99 -0.90
N TYR A 63 -3.33 -4.17 -0.94
CA TYR A 63 -3.43 -5.03 0.23
C TYR A 63 -2.23 -5.96 0.29
N HIS A 64 -1.54 -5.98 1.43
CA HIS A 64 -0.52 -6.97 1.73
C HIS A 64 -0.77 -7.57 3.10
N CYS A 65 -0.55 -8.88 3.23
CA CYS A 65 -0.78 -9.55 4.52
C CYS A 65 0.30 -9.16 5.54
N LEU A 66 -0.14 -9.14 6.80
CA LEU A 66 0.75 -8.86 7.92
C LEU A 66 1.42 -10.15 8.40
N SER A 67 2.58 -10.01 9.02
CA SER A 67 3.30 -11.14 9.63
C SER A 67 2.56 -11.62 10.87
N ILE A 68 2.38 -12.92 11.01
CA ILE A 68 1.90 -13.56 12.24
C ILE A 68 2.96 -14.52 12.72
N GLU A 69 3.23 -15.57 11.95
CA GLU A 69 4.22 -16.60 12.28
C GLU A 69 5.44 -16.53 11.35
N ARG A 70 5.32 -15.78 10.28
CA ARG A 70 6.35 -15.63 9.27
C ARG A 70 6.29 -14.24 8.69
N LYS A 71 7.28 -13.90 7.90
CA LYS A 71 7.34 -12.61 7.22
C LYS A 71 6.18 -12.48 6.23
N GLY A 72 5.28 -11.53 6.47
CA GLY A 72 4.15 -11.26 5.59
C GLY A 72 4.55 -10.46 4.35
N CYS A 73 3.62 -10.36 3.40
CA CYS A 73 3.89 -9.65 2.15
C CYS A 73 4.14 -8.16 2.38
N HIS A 74 3.50 -7.56 3.39
CA HIS A 74 3.77 -6.17 3.77
C HIS A 74 5.25 -5.98 4.12
N ASP A 75 5.81 -6.85 4.96
CA ASP A 75 7.22 -6.79 5.33
C ASP A 75 8.13 -7.09 4.14
N MET A 76 7.75 -8.06 3.32
CA MET A 76 8.54 -8.42 2.13
C MET A 76 8.62 -7.26 1.15
N TRP A 77 7.55 -6.51 0.98
CA TRP A 77 7.57 -5.33 0.13
C TRP A 77 8.53 -4.26 0.67
N GLU A 78 8.47 -4.00 1.98
CA GLU A 78 9.31 -2.98 2.61
C GLU A 78 10.78 -3.37 2.70
N THR A 79 11.09 -4.67 2.80
CA THR A 79 12.46 -5.16 2.97
C THR A 79 13.11 -5.60 1.66
N LYS A 80 12.51 -5.28 0.53
CA LYS A 80 13.02 -5.57 -0.81
C LYS A 80 13.05 -7.04 -1.24
N ASP A 81 12.37 -7.92 -0.52
CA ASP A 81 12.08 -9.28 -1.00
C ASP A 81 10.91 -9.28 -1.98
N ARG A 82 10.74 -8.17 -2.66
CA ARG A 82 9.56 -7.83 -3.46
C ARG A 82 9.32 -8.75 -4.64
N VAL A 83 10.36 -9.28 -5.22
CA VAL A 83 10.28 -10.10 -6.44
C VAL A 83 9.44 -11.37 -6.24
N LYS A 84 9.30 -11.82 -4.99
CA LYS A 84 8.51 -13.01 -4.67
C LYS A 84 7.01 -12.75 -4.63
N LEU A 85 6.59 -11.49 -4.64
CA LEU A 85 5.19 -11.13 -4.55
C LEU A 85 4.52 -11.19 -5.92
N LEU A 86 3.27 -11.66 -5.96
CA LEU A 86 2.51 -11.78 -7.20
C LEU A 86 2.29 -10.43 -7.89
N ASP A 87 2.18 -9.36 -7.10
CA ASP A 87 1.95 -8.02 -7.63
C ASP A 87 3.24 -7.24 -7.89
N TYR A 88 4.41 -7.90 -7.82
CA TYR A 88 5.71 -7.24 -7.98
C TYR A 88 5.79 -6.42 -9.28
N HIS A 89 5.54 -7.05 -10.42
CA HIS A 89 5.67 -6.38 -11.71
C HIS A 89 4.71 -5.21 -11.88
N LYS A 90 3.47 -5.39 -11.44
CA LYS A 90 2.46 -4.33 -11.48
C LYS A 90 2.90 -3.12 -10.66
N ASN A 91 3.40 -3.37 -9.44
CA ASN A 91 3.84 -2.31 -8.55
C ASN A 91 5.09 -1.61 -9.08
N MET A 92 6.02 -2.36 -9.66
CA MET A 92 7.24 -1.79 -10.25
C MET A 92 6.92 -0.94 -11.49
N GLU A 93 5.93 -1.33 -12.29
CA GLU A 93 5.46 -0.52 -13.41
C GLU A 93 4.92 0.82 -12.93
N TYR A 94 4.12 0.79 -11.85
CA TYR A 94 3.61 2.02 -11.26
C TYR A 94 4.75 2.94 -10.79
N ILE A 95 5.75 2.39 -10.11
CA ILE A 95 6.91 3.15 -9.64
C ILE A 95 7.66 3.78 -10.82
N LEU A 96 7.88 3.01 -11.87
CA LEU A 96 8.57 3.51 -13.06
C LEU A 96 7.83 4.67 -13.71
N GLU A 97 6.49 4.63 -13.68
CA GLU A 97 5.66 5.68 -14.26
C GLU A 97 5.71 6.98 -13.45
N VAL A 98 5.61 6.88 -12.11
CA VAL A 98 5.42 8.07 -11.26
C VAL A 98 6.67 8.54 -10.54
N ASP A 99 7.68 7.69 -10.38
CA ASP A 99 8.92 8.03 -9.69
C ASP A 99 10.07 7.16 -10.20
N THR A 100 10.60 7.50 -11.35
CA THR A 100 11.66 6.74 -12.03
C THR A 100 12.89 6.57 -11.14
N GLU A 101 13.24 7.58 -10.34
CA GLU A 101 14.40 7.50 -9.46
C GLU A 101 14.21 6.46 -8.37
N TYR A 102 13.00 6.31 -7.86
CA TYR A 102 12.71 5.33 -6.82
C TYR A 102 12.75 3.90 -7.38
N TYR A 103 12.49 3.71 -8.67
CA TYR A 103 12.56 2.41 -9.34
C TYR A 103 13.97 1.83 -9.23
N PHE A 104 14.98 2.66 -9.36
CA PHE A 104 16.37 2.28 -9.27
C PHE A 104 16.90 2.52 -7.87
#